data_7a7c1d75e1da8fc5a7b1f5cdadd2cc3e
#
_entry.id   7a7c1d75e1da8fc5a7b1f5cdadd2cc3e
#
_cell.length_a   1.000
_cell.length_b   1.000
_cell.length_c   1.000
_cell.angle_alpha   90.00
_cell.angle_beta   90.00
_cell.angle_gamma   90.00
#
_symmetry.space_group_name_H-M   'P 1'
#
loop_
_entity.id
_entity.type
_entity.pdbx_description
1 polymer ?
#
loop_
_entity_poly.entity_id
_entity_poly.type
_entity_poly.pdbx_seq_one_letter_code
_entity_poly.pdbx_strand_id
1 'polypeptide(L)'
;LKTAALFFAVTISVIACKKSESPEYGNPEISDSSAVAISSDSISMAATQEVEGKKFIKTAQVNMEVKDVYQTTIGIEKQLKEMGGFVTKSELHSNIISEENFPINDAEAKLVREFGQVNDMEVRIPTIKLGEFLEFINKSNLFLHSRNISAEDVSANIMMANLEEKRMKETENNIQKIKNNAEKVNLADNNLSEQNNQKLATYNLSDNLKYSTVSLYLKEPSTRISTIAITNTKNFDNQY
;
A
#
# COMPACT_ATOMS: atom_id res chain seq x y z
N LEU A 1 -8.30 -27.79 71.38
CA LEU A 1 -8.37 -26.85 72.52
C LEU A 1 -8.25 -25.42 72.03
N LYS A 2 -9.30 -24.63 72.38
CA LYS A 2 -9.36 -23.16 72.52
C LYS A 2 -9.31 -22.36 71.17
N THR A 3 -10.42 -21.89 70.72
CA THR A 3 -11.38 -20.81 71.06
C THR A 3 -10.95 -19.42 70.64
N ALA A 4 -11.85 -18.84 69.77
CA ALA A 4 -12.39 -17.48 69.86
C ALA A 4 -11.45 -16.37 69.31
N ALA A 5 -11.89 -15.36 68.60
CA ALA A 5 -13.13 -14.58 68.69
C ALA A 5 -13.29 -13.68 67.41
N LEU A 6 -14.50 -13.59 67.10
CA LEU A 6 -15.25 -12.60 66.30
C LEU A 6 -14.90 -11.13 66.64
N PHE A 7 -14.70 -10.27 65.63
CA PHE A 7 -15.02 -8.84 65.74
C PHE A 7 -15.62 -8.33 64.44
N PHE A 8 -16.88 -7.97 64.54
CA PHE A 8 -17.76 -7.34 63.56
C PHE A 8 -17.64 -5.83 63.77
N ALA A 9 -17.23 -5.11 62.75
CA ALA A 9 -17.28 -3.65 62.76
C ALA A 9 -18.17 -3.17 61.60
N VAL A 10 -19.38 -2.77 61.92
CA VAL A 10 -20.34 -2.08 61.10
C VAL A 10 -19.95 -0.60 61.04
N THR A 11 -19.72 -0.06 59.87
CA THR A 11 -19.63 1.39 59.65
C THR A 11 -20.79 1.87 58.79
N ILE A 12 -21.54 2.74 59.37
CA ILE A 12 -22.74 3.40 58.88
C ILE A 12 -22.36 4.45 57.84
N SER A 13 -22.91 4.30 56.62
CA SER A 13 -22.77 5.31 55.56
C SER A 13 -23.88 6.35 55.66
N VAL A 14 -23.52 7.60 55.89
CA VAL A 14 -24.42 8.76 55.89
C VAL A 14 -24.69 9.21 54.45
N ILE A 15 -25.94 9.13 54.05
CA ILE A 15 -26.44 9.68 52.76
C ILE A 15 -26.68 11.17 52.98
N ALA A 16 -25.88 12.00 52.25
CA ALA A 16 -26.15 13.43 52.15
C ALA A 16 -26.70 13.75 50.73
N CYS A 17 -27.99 14.02 50.69
CA CYS A 17 -28.61 14.65 49.53
C CYS A 17 -28.14 16.11 49.41
N LYS A 18 -27.64 16.51 48.23
CA LYS A 18 -27.43 17.91 47.90
C LYS A 18 -28.04 18.23 46.51
N LYS A 19 -29.07 18.99 46.58
CA LYS A 19 -29.69 20.01 45.76
C LYS A 19 -29.26 20.14 44.32
N SER A 20 -30.28 20.02 43.45
CA SER A 20 -30.34 20.32 42.03
C SER A 20 -29.96 21.79 41.72
N GLU A 21 -28.96 21.97 40.86
CA GLU A 21 -28.72 23.20 40.13
C GLU A 21 -28.68 22.87 38.60
N SER A 22 -29.24 23.78 37.84
CA SER A 22 -29.50 23.70 36.39
C SER A 22 -28.25 23.50 35.55
N PRO A 23 -28.29 22.81 34.38
CA PRO A 23 -27.14 22.67 33.51
C PRO A 23 -26.85 23.98 32.78
N GLU A 24 -25.73 24.57 33.12
CA GLU A 24 -25.04 25.58 32.32
C GLU A 24 -24.50 24.89 31.06
N TYR A 25 -24.87 25.41 29.89
CA TYR A 25 -24.36 24.96 28.62
C TYR A 25 -22.88 25.27 28.53
N GLY A 26 -22.05 24.32 28.99
CA GLY A 26 -20.63 24.28 28.74
C GLY A 26 -20.39 23.84 27.30
N ASN A 27 -19.75 24.74 26.56
CA ASN A 27 -19.17 24.49 25.24
C ASN A 27 -18.36 23.16 25.31
N PRO A 28 -18.50 22.21 24.36
CA PRO A 28 -17.61 21.06 24.35
C PRO A 28 -16.20 21.57 24.02
N GLU A 29 -15.32 21.53 25.00
CA GLU A 29 -13.89 21.56 24.73
C GLU A 29 -13.60 20.47 23.70
N ILE A 30 -13.21 20.90 22.50
CA ILE A 30 -12.63 20.03 21.49
C ILE A 30 -11.41 19.40 22.16
N SER A 31 -11.57 18.18 22.62
CA SER A 31 -10.45 17.34 23.00
C SER A 31 -9.50 17.33 21.82
N ASP A 32 -8.41 18.02 21.98
CA ASP A 32 -7.25 17.96 21.08
C ASP A 32 -6.93 16.48 20.90
N SER A 33 -7.40 15.93 19.78
CA SER A 33 -7.07 14.57 19.39
C SER A 33 -5.58 14.62 19.12
N SER A 34 -4.81 14.32 20.15
CA SER A 34 -3.37 14.11 20.04
C SER A 34 -3.19 13.10 18.93
N ALA A 35 -2.86 13.59 17.73
CA ALA A 35 -2.37 12.75 16.67
C ALA A 35 -1.23 11.94 17.29
N VAL A 36 -1.48 10.66 17.48
CA VAL A 36 -0.43 9.71 17.89
C VAL A 36 0.62 9.84 16.80
N ALA A 37 1.68 10.56 17.10
CA ALA A 37 2.87 10.57 16.29
C ALA A 37 3.33 9.11 16.26
N ILE A 38 3.01 8.42 15.15
CA ILE A 38 3.53 7.09 14.88
C ILE A 38 5.04 7.29 14.80
N SER A 39 5.74 6.85 15.84
CA SER A 39 7.20 6.91 15.87
C SER A 39 7.73 6.24 14.61
N SER A 40 8.48 7.00 13.82
CA SER A 40 8.99 6.63 12.49
C SER A 40 10.04 5.52 12.51
N ASP A 41 10.35 4.94 13.65
CA ASP A 41 11.48 4.02 13.84
C ASP A 41 11.15 2.52 13.72
N SER A 42 9.92 2.15 13.35
CA SER A 42 9.56 0.75 13.25
C SER A 42 9.34 0.34 11.79
N ILE A 43 10.40 -0.13 11.14
CA ILE A 43 10.26 -0.90 9.90
C ILE A 43 9.46 -2.16 10.22
N SER A 44 8.42 -2.44 9.42
CA SER A 44 7.62 -3.65 9.61
C SER A 44 8.50 -4.91 9.57
N MET A 45 8.31 -5.82 10.52
CA MET A 45 8.98 -7.13 10.49
C MET A 45 8.74 -7.87 9.18
N ALA A 46 7.57 -7.71 8.55
CA ALA A 46 7.28 -8.33 7.25
C ALA A 46 8.25 -7.88 6.13
N ALA A 47 8.79 -6.64 6.21
CA ALA A 47 9.77 -6.15 5.25
C ALA A 47 11.17 -6.77 5.45
N THR A 48 11.54 -6.99 6.71
CA THR A 48 12.93 -7.33 7.08
C THR A 48 13.13 -8.77 7.53
N GLN A 49 12.05 -9.46 7.93
CA GLN A 49 12.18 -10.82 8.48
C GLN A 49 12.89 -11.79 7.53
N GLU A 50 13.76 -12.59 8.12
CA GLU A 50 14.36 -13.77 7.54
C GLU A 50 14.18 -14.92 8.51
N VAL A 51 13.67 -16.05 8.03
CA VAL A 51 13.43 -17.25 8.82
C VAL A 51 14.16 -18.41 8.18
N GLU A 52 14.93 -19.17 8.95
CA GLU A 52 15.67 -20.31 8.45
C GLU A 52 14.74 -21.32 7.78
N GLY A 53 15.13 -21.80 6.60
CA GLY A 53 14.32 -22.75 5.82
C GLY A 53 13.07 -22.17 5.16
N LYS A 54 12.80 -20.87 5.30
CA LYS A 54 11.66 -20.18 4.70
C LYS A 54 12.09 -19.23 3.60
N LYS A 55 11.24 -19.10 2.58
CA LYS A 55 11.40 -18.14 1.48
C LYS A 55 10.15 -17.31 1.34
N PHE A 56 10.31 -15.98 1.34
CA PHE A 56 9.20 -15.05 1.31
C PHE A 56 9.21 -14.19 0.05
N ILE A 57 8.07 -14.13 -0.63
CA ILE A 57 7.78 -13.05 -1.57
C ILE A 57 7.26 -11.88 -0.75
N LYS A 58 7.93 -10.73 -0.87
CA LYS A 58 7.58 -9.53 -0.11
C LYS A 58 7.00 -8.47 -1.04
N THR A 59 5.89 -7.86 -0.61
CA THR A 59 5.24 -6.75 -1.31
C THR A 59 4.94 -5.62 -0.34
N ALA A 60 4.89 -4.39 -0.83
CA ALA A 60 4.49 -3.23 -0.05
C ALA A 60 3.58 -2.32 -0.87
N GLN A 61 2.58 -1.73 -0.20
CA GLN A 61 1.71 -0.71 -0.75
C GLN A 61 1.75 0.48 0.20
N VAL A 62 2.08 1.66 -0.31
CA VAL A 62 2.20 2.89 0.49
C VAL A 62 1.41 4.00 -0.18
N ASN A 63 0.49 4.61 0.57
CA ASN A 63 -0.26 5.79 0.16
C ASN A 63 0.10 6.92 1.11
N MET A 64 0.67 8.00 0.56
CA MET A 64 1.17 9.11 1.39
C MET A 64 1.05 10.47 0.72
N GLU A 65 0.95 11.50 1.55
CA GLU A 65 1.15 12.88 1.13
C GLU A 65 2.63 13.26 1.20
N VAL A 66 3.06 13.99 0.18
CA VAL A 66 4.43 14.52 0.07
C VAL A 66 4.38 16.01 -0.25
N LYS A 67 5.45 16.72 0.04
CA LYS A 67 5.50 18.17 -0.18
C LYS A 67 5.43 18.55 -1.67
N ASP A 68 6.05 17.77 -2.52
CA ASP A 68 6.15 17.96 -3.97
C ASP A 68 6.25 16.59 -4.61
N VAL A 69 5.22 16.21 -5.35
CA VAL A 69 5.13 14.87 -5.97
C VAL A 69 6.22 14.66 -7.01
N TYR A 70 6.51 15.69 -7.83
CA TYR A 70 7.52 15.59 -8.88
C TYR A 70 8.93 15.39 -8.30
N GLN A 71 9.32 16.22 -7.33
CA GLN A 71 10.65 16.11 -6.71
C GLN A 71 10.80 14.82 -5.91
N THR A 72 9.74 14.39 -5.22
CA THR A 72 9.73 13.12 -4.48
C THR A 72 9.87 11.94 -5.43
N THR A 73 9.18 11.96 -6.58
CA THR A 73 9.30 10.93 -7.62
C THR A 73 10.74 10.79 -8.09
N ILE A 74 11.38 11.91 -8.48
CA ILE A 74 12.80 11.90 -8.91
C ILE A 74 13.73 11.38 -7.80
N GLY A 75 13.49 11.79 -6.57
CA GLY A 75 14.26 11.32 -5.41
C GLY A 75 14.14 9.80 -5.21
N ILE A 76 12.92 9.26 -5.35
CA ILE A 76 12.64 7.83 -5.26
C ILE A 76 13.33 7.07 -6.39
N GLU A 77 13.23 7.53 -7.63
CA GLU A 77 13.86 6.89 -8.79
C GLU A 77 15.39 6.86 -8.67
N LYS A 78 15.98 7.95 -8.19
CA LYS A 78 17.42 8.01 -7.92
C LYS A 78 17.85 7.01 -6.87
N GLN A 79 17.17 7.00 -5.73
CA GLN A 79 17.49 6.08 -4.63
C GLN A 79 17.28 4.63 -5.03
N LEU A 80 16.21 4.34 -5.78
CA LEU A 80 15.92 3.01 -6.31
C LEU A 80 17.06 2.49 -7.19
N LYS A 81 17.58 3.35 -8.09
CA LYS A 81 18.72 3.01 -8.95
C LYS A 81 19.99 2.71 -8.13
N GLU A 82 20.28 3.51 -7.10
CA GLU A 82 21.42 3.30 -6.20
C GLU A 82 21.33 1.97 -5.43
N MET A 83 20.11 1.55 -5.10
CA MET A 83 19.84 0.27 -4.44
C MET A 83 19.78 -0.94 -5.39
N GLY A 84 19.90 -0.73 -6.72
CA GLY A 84 19.81 -1.79 -7.73
C GLY A 84 18.38 -2.21 -8.06
N GLY A 85 17.41 -1.36 -7.78
CA GLY A 85 16.02 -1.50 -8.18
C GLY A 85 15.71 -0.80 -9.51
N PHE A 86 14.45 -0.90 -9.95
CA PHE A 86 13.95 -0.29 -11.17
C PHE A 86 12.47 0.03 -11.09
N VAL A 87 12.01 0.97 -11.92
CA VAL A 87 10.61 1.38 -12.05
C VAL A 87 9.93 0.54 -13.11
N THR A 88 8.77 -0.01 -12.81
CA THR A 88 7.90 -0.71 -13.77
C THR A 88 6.76 0.16 -14.26
N LYS A 89 6.31 1.10 -13.42
CA LYS A 89 5.25 2.05 -13.73
C LYS A 89 5.49 3.37 -13.01
N SER A 90 5.24 4.50 -13.67
CA SER A 90 5.21 5.84 -13.06
C SER A 90 4.23 6.71 -13.86
N GLU A 91 3.09 7.03 -13.27
CA GLU A 91 2.01 7.82 -13.89
C GLU A 91 1.78 9.09 -13.08
N LEU A 92 2.52 10.14 -13.44
CA LEU A 92 2.41 11.46 -12.82
C LEU A 92 1.40 12.33 -13.59
N HIS A 93 0.37 12.80 -12.90
CA HIS A 93 -0.64 13.66 -13.48
C HIS A 93 -1.23 14.63 -12.45
N SER A 94 -1.95 15.65 -12.93
CA SER A 94 -2.66 16.59 -12.08
C SER A 94 -4.16 16.30 -12.11
N ASN A 95 -4.77 16.20 -10.94
CA ASN A 95 -6.21 16.05 -10.78
C ASN A 95 -6.85 17.39 -10.40
N ILE A 96 -8.05 17.66 -10.90
CA ILE A 96 -8.89 18.75 -10.40
C ILE A 96 -9.48 18.30 -9.07
N ILE A 97 -9.15 19.03 -7.99
CA ILE A 97 -9.67 18.78 -6.64
C ILE A 97 -11.00 19.48 -6.42
N SER A 98 -11.08 20.74 -6.85
CA SER A 98 -12.29 21.53 -6.79
C SER A 98 -12.46 22.39 -8.03
N GLU A 99 -13.71 22.68 -8.37
CA GLU A 99 -14.09 23.61 -9.43
C GLU A 99 -15.23 24.45 -8.93
N GLU A 100 -15.04 25.76 -8.88
CA GLU A 100 -16.04 26.71 -8.42
C GLU A 100 -16.25 27.82 -9.44
N ASN A 101 -17.52 28.19 -9.65
CA ASN A 101 -17.91 29.24 -10.54
C ASN A 101 -18.38 30.47 -9.73
N PHE A 102 -17.66 31.56 -9.87
CA PHE A 102 -17.96 32.83 -9.21
C PHE A 102 -18.55 33.82 -10.22
N PRO A 103 -19.84 34.13 -10.16
CA PRO A 103 -20.42 35.16 -11.01
C PRO A 103 -19.83 36.54 -10.65
N ILE A 104 -19.36 37.27 -11.67
CA ILE A 104 -18.85 38.63 -11.53
C ILE A 104 -19.97 39.65 -11.80
N ASN A 105 -20.71 39.40 -12.87
CA ASN A 105 -21.89 40.18 -13.26
C ASN A 105 -22.83 39.29 -14.09
N ASP A 106 -23.89 39.89 -14.68
CA ASP A 106 -24.90 39.16 -15.44
C ASP A 106 -24.34 38.47 -16.71
N ALA A 107 -23.19 38.92 -17.25
CA ALA A 107 -22.61 38.41 -18.48
C ALA A 107 -21.32 37.61 -18.23
N GLU A 108 -20.65 37.81 -17.11
CA GLU A 108 -19.32 37.29 -16.83
C GLU A 108 -19.28 36.50 -15.53
N ALA A 109 -18.54 35.40 -15.54
CA ALA A 109 -18.21 34.63 -14.36
C ALA A 109 -16.72 34.22 -14.39
N LYS A 110 -16.23 33.83 -13.24
CA LYS A 110 -14.86 33.37 -13.03
C LYS A 110 -14.86 31.91 -12.59
N LEU A 111 -14.29 31.06 -13.42
CA LEU A 111 -14.09 29.67 -13.08
C LEU A 111 -12.76 29.51 -12.34
N VAL A 112 -12.82 29.04 -11.12
CA VAL A 112 -11.64 28.76 -10.28
C VAL A 112 -11.50 27.24 -10.17
N ARG A 113 -10.34 26.74 -10.58
CA ARG A 113 -9.98 25.31 -10.47
C ARG A 113 -8.80 25.16 -9.56
N GLU A 114 -8.91 24.23 -8.64
CA GLU A 114 -7.85 23.80 -7.76
C GLU A 114 -7.32 22.45 -8.24
N PHE A 115 -6.00 22.34 -8.39
CA PHE A 115 -5.33 21.15 -8.89
C PHE A 115 -4.40 20.60 -7.81
N GLY A 116 -4.33 19.26 -7.70
CA GLY A 116 -3.30 18.56 -6.97
C GLY A 116 -2.55 17.58 -7.88
N GLN A 117 -1.26 17.45 -7.68
CA GLN A 117 -0.48 16.44 -8.38
C GLN A 117 -0.52 15.12 -7.64
N VAL A 118 -0.57 14.05 -8.42
CA VAL A 118 -0.49 12.67 -7.93
C VAL A 118 0.46 11.86 -8.81
N ASN A 119 1.08 10.85 -8.23
CA ASN A 119 1.84 9.84 -8.97
C ASN A 119 1.48 8.45 -8.47
N ASP A 120 1.11 7.58 -9.40
CA ASP A 120 0.93 6.15 -9.19
C ASP A 120 2.16 5.43 -9.74
N MET A 121 2.98 4.91 -8.83
CA MET A 121 4.24 4.25 -9.17
C MET A 121 4.22 2.79 -8.75
N GLU A 122 4.82 1.94 -9.60
CA GLU A 122 5.20 0.59 -9.23
C GLU A 122 6.70 0.40 -9.45
N VAL A 123 7.37 -0.11 -8.45
CA VAL A 123 8.82 -0.28 -8.48
C VAL A 123 9.21 -1.68 -8.00
N ARG A 124 10.34 -2.16 -8.51
CA ARG A 124 10.95 -3.42 -8.10
C ARG A 124 12.28 -3.12 -7.40
N ILE A 125 12.42 -3.61 -6.18
CA ILE A 125 13.61 -3.42 -5.34
C ILE A 125 14.18 -4.78 -4.92
N PRO A 126 15.51 -4.98 -4.88
CA PRO A 126 16.08 -6.20 -4.30
C PRO A 126 15.48 -6.46 -2.92
N THR A 127 14.96 -7.67 -2.69
CA THR A 127 14.17 -8.01 -1.48
C THR A 127 14.95 -7.73 -0.18
N ILE A 128 16.27 -7.89 -0.21
CA ILE A 128 17.14 -7.56 0.93
C ILE A 128 17.21 -6.06 1.24
N LYS A 129 16.86 -5.21 0.28
CA LYS A 129 16.87 -3.74 0.40
C LYS A 129 15.48 -3.15 0.67
N LEU A 130 14.43 -3.97 0.75
CA LEU A 130 13.06 -3.48 0.93
C LEU A 130 12.91 -2.64 2.20
N GLY A 131 13.46 -3.09 3.32
CA GLY A 131 13.40 -2.34 4.58
C GLY A 131 14.04 -0.95 4.48
N GLU A 132 15.27 -0.90 3.97
CA GLU A 132 16.02 0.35 3.77
C GLU A 132 15.29 1.32 2.81
N PHE A 133 14.68 0.78 1.75
CA PHE A 133 13.91 1.58 0.81
C PHE A 133 12.63 2.14 1.43
N LEU A 134 11.89 1.35 2.21
CA LEU A 134 10.70 1.83 2.91
C LEU A 134 11.03 2.89 3.98
N GLU A 135 12.18 2.78 4.62
CA GLU A 135 12.67 3.81 5.53
C GLU A 135 12.98 5.12 4.79
N PHE A 136 13.64 5.02 3.63
CA PHE A 136 13.90 6.18 2.78
C PHE A 136 12.60 6.89 2.36
N ILE A 137 11.60 6.15 1.87
CA ILE A 137 10.30 6.70 1.48
C ILE A 137 9.63 7.40 2.67
N ASN A 138 9.68 6.79 3.85
CA ASN A 138 9.05 7.33 5.05
C ASN A 138 9.62 8.70 5.46
N LYS A 139 10.88 9.00 5.13
CA LYS A 139 11.49 10.32 5.39
C LYS A 139 10.91 11.44 4.51
N SER A 140 10.34 11.10 3.36
CA SER A 140 9.75 12.06 2.41
C SER A 140 8.26 12.33 2.67
N ASN A 141 7.65 11.61 3.60
CA ASN A 141 6.23 11.68 3.86
C ASN A 141 5.88 12.88 4.74
N LEU A 142 4.83 13.65 4.38
CA LEU A 142 4.16 14.62 5.23
C LEU A 142 3.07 13.95 6.05
N PHE A 143 2.33 13.03 5.43
CA PHE A 143 1.26 12.28 6.06
C PHE A 143 1.12 10.91 5.42
N LEU A 144 1.12 9.86 6.25
CA LEU A 144 0.93 8.47 5.82
C LEU A 144 -0.55 8.11 5.91
N HIS A 145 -1.22 7.91 4.76
CA HIS A 145 -2.61 7.47 4.72
C HIS A 145 -2.74 5.98 5.00
N SER A 146 -1.92 5.17 4.33
CA SER A 146 -1.89 3.73 4.55
C SER A 146 -0.55 3.13 4.15
N ARG A 147 -0.18 2.06 4.86
CA ARG A 147 0.97 1.22 4.55
C ARG A 147 0.58 -0.24 4.79
N ASN A 148 0.61 -1.04 3.74
CA ASN A 148 0.41 -2.47 3.81
C ASN A 148 1.69 -3.18 3.34
N ILE A 149 2.25 -4.06 4.16
CA ILE A 149 3.44 -4.84 3.83
C ILE A 149 3.11 -6.30 4.07
N SER A 150 3.33 -7.13 3.05
CA SER A 150 3.09 -8.57 3.08
C SER A 150 4.39 -9.34 2.85
N ALA A 151 4.51 -10.47 3.52
CA ALA A 151 5.55 -11.47 3.30
C ALA A 151 4.87 -12.85 3.20
N GLU A 152 4.75 -13.37 1.99
CA GLU A 152 4.14 -14.66 1.69
C GLU A 152 5.19 -15.77 1.72
N ASP A 153 4.99 -16.80 2.56
CA ASP A 153 5.85 -17.98 2.58
C ASP A 153 5.57 -18.86 1.35
N VAL A 154 6.51 -18.90 0.43
CA VAL A 154 6.45 -19.70 -0.80
C VAL A 154 7.37 -20.93 -0.79
N SER A 155 7.82 -21.35 0.38
CA SER A 155 8.74 -22.50 0.51
C SER A 155 8.14 -23.78 -0.06
N ALA A 156 6.84 -24.00 0.16
CA ALA A 156 6.13 -25.15 -0.42
C ALA A 156 6.03 -25.07 -1.96
N ASN A 157 5.82 -23.87 -2.50
CA ASN A 157 5.73 -23.65 -3.95
C ASN A 157 7.08 -23.95 -4.62
N ILE A 158 8.20 -23.59 -3.99
CA ILE A 158 9.55 -23.94 -4.46
C ILE A 158 9.76 -25.44 -4.46
N MET A 159 9.35 -26.12 -3.38
CA MET A 159 9.44 -27.57 -3.30
C MET A 159 8.63 -28.26 -4.42
N MET A 160 7.39 -27.78 -4.64
CA MET A 160 6.53 -28.30 -5.72
C MET A 160 7.16 -28.07 -7.10
N ALA A 161 7.72 -26.89 -7.36
CA ALA A 161 8.39 -26.59 -8.63
C ALA A 161 9.56 -27.57 -8.91
N ASN A 162 10.34 -27.87 -7.88
CA ASN A 162 11.47 -28.82 -7.98
C ASN A 162 10.99 -30.27 -8.25
N LEU A 163 9.90 -30.68 -7.59
CA LEU A 163 9.31 -32.02 -7.81
C LEU A 163 8.74 -32.14 -9.22
N GLU A 164 8.08 -31.10 -9.71
CA GLU A 164 7.52 -31.07 -11.03
C GLU A 164 8.58 -31.08 -12.14
N GLU A 165 9.67 -30.34 -11.96
CA GLU A 165 10.81 -30.41 -12.87
C GLU A 165 11.38 -31.83 -12.95
N LYS A 166 11.51 -32.53 -11.82
CA LYS A 166 11.96 -33.91 -11.78
C LYS A 166 10.98 -34.84 -12.51
N ARG A 167 9.68 -34.71 -12.27
CA ARG A 167 8.63 -35.48 -12.93
C ARG A 167 8.69 -35.31 -14.45
N MET A 168 8.87 -34.09 -14.93
CA MET A 168 8.96 -33.79 -16.36
C MET A 168 10.15 -34.46 -17.04
N LYS A 169 11.32 -34.45 -16.38
CA LYS A 169 12.53 -35.14 -16.88
C LYS A 169 12.32 -36.65 -16.95
N GLU A 170 11.64 -37.24 -15.96
CA GLU A 170 11.30 -38.67 -15.96
C GLU A 170 10.31 -39.01 -17.08
N THR A 171 9.31 -38.15 -17.29
CA THR A 171 8.33 -38.27 -18.38
C THR A 171 9.02 -38.23 -19.75
N GLU A 172 9.92 -37.28 -19.97
CA GLU A 172 10.70 -37.16 -21.20
C GLU A 172 11.49 -38.47 -21.48
N ASN A 173 12.18 -39.01 -20.47
CA ASN A 173 12.90 -40.27 -20.60
C ASN A 173 11.97 -41.44 -20.95
N ASN A 174 10.74 -41.45 -20.46
CA ASN A 174 9.77 -42.50 -20.77
C ASN A 174 9.20 -42.36 -22.18
N ILE A 175 8.94 -41.13 -22.65
CA ILE A 175 8.52 -40.84 -24.02
C ILE A 175 9.55 -41.32 -25.03
N GLN A 176 10.85 -41.18 -24.71
CA GLN A 176 11.94 -41.67 -25.55
C GLN A 176 11.84 -43.19 -25.86
N LYS A 177 11.32 -43.98 -24.95
CA LYS A 177 11.16 -45.43 -25.04
C LYS A 177 9.97 -45.88 -25.91
N ILE A 178 9.06 -45.00 -26.28
CA ILE A 178 7.87 -45.25 -27.07
C ILE A 178 8.27 -45.57 -28.50
N LYS A 179 7.73 -46.68 -29.07
CA LYS A 179 8.03 -47.14 -30.44
C LYS A 179 7.12 -46.54 -31.50
N ASN A 180 5.87 -46.13 -31.13
CA ASN A 180 4.94 -45.49 -32.06
C ASN A 180 5.32 -44.04 -32.29
N ASN A 181 5.76 -43.71 -33.51
CA ASN A 181 6.28 -42.38 -33.83
C ASN A 181 5.22 -41.27 -33.75
N ALA A 182 3.98 -41.53 -34.15
CA ALA A 182 2.93 -40.50 -34.10
C ALA A 182 2.53 -40.18 -32.66
N GLU A 183 2.36 -41.20 -31.81
CA GLU A 183 2.07 -41.05 -30.39
C GLU A 183 3.25 -40.37 -29.65
N LYS A 184 4.48 -40.81 -29.97
CA LYS A 184 5.70 -40.22 -29.39
C LYS A 184 5.80 -38.73 -29.69
N VAL A 185 5.53 -38.29 -30.92
CA VAL A 185 5.58 -36.89 -31.29
C VAL A 185 4.55 -36.09 -30.49
N ASN A 186 3.29 -36.54 -30.41
CA ASN A 186 2.24 -35.84 -29.67
C ASN A 186 2.55 -35.71 -28.18
N LEU A 187 3.05 -36.79 -27.56
CA LEU A 187 3.41 -36.77 -26.15
C LEU A 187 4.64 -35.91 -25.88
N ALA A 188 5.61 -35.90 -26.80
CA ALA A 188 6.79 -35.06 -26.69
C ALA A 188 6.42 -33.56 -26.80
N ASP A 189 5.54 -33.19 -27.70
CA ASP A 189 5.10 -31.82 -27.88
C ASP A 189 4.32 -31.31 -26.65
N ASN A 190 3.39 -32.12 -26.13
CA ASN A 190 2.68 -31.81 -24.91
C ASN A 190 3.62 -31.65 -23.70
N ASN A 191 4.57 -32.58 -23.55
CA ASN A 191 5.55 -32.51 -22.46
C ASN A 191 6.45 -31.27 -22.57
N LEU A 192 6.86 -30.90 -23.79
CA LEU A 192 7.65 -29.69 -24.03
C LEU A 192 6.85 -28.42 -23.69
N SER A 193 5.56 -28.37 -24.05
CA SER A 193 4.67 -27.26 -23.70
C SER A 193 4.54 -27.09 -22.17
N GLU A 194 4.33 -28.18 -21.45
CA GLU A 194 4.30 -28.16 -19.98
C GLU A 194 5.64 -27.76 -19.37
N GLN A 195 6.77 -28.25 -19.88
CA GLN A 195 8.10 -27.84 -19.44
C GLN A 195 8.32 -26.34 -19.61
N ASN A 196 7.88 -25.76 -20.73
CA ASN A 196 8.00 -24.33 -20.96
C ASN A 196 7.15 -23.49 -19.99
N ASN A 197 5.91 -23.90 -19.73
CA ASN A 197 5.06 -23.28 -18.73
C ASN A 197 5.67 -23.34 -17.33
N GLN A 198 6.20 -24.50 -16.96
CA GLN A 198 6.86 -24.68 -15.65
C GLN A 198 8.13 -23.84 -15.52
N LYS A 199 8.94 -23.74 -16.58
CA LYS A 199 10.12 -22.86 -16.59
C LYS A 199 9.73 -21.40 -16.38
N LEU A 200 8.65 -20.95 -17.04
CA LEU A 200 8.14 -19.58 -16.88
C LEU A 200 7.63 -19.34 -15.44
N ALA A 201 6.87 -20.29 -14.89
CA ALA A 201 6.39 -20.20 -13.50
C ALA A 201 7.55 -20.14 -12.50
N THR A 202 8.57 -20.99 -12.70
CA THR A 202 9.80 -21.02 -11.86
C THR A 202 10.59 -19.72 -11.99
N TYR A 203 10.69 -19.16 -13.20
CA TYR A 203 11.32 -17.86 -13.43
C TYR A 203 10.59 -16.74 -12.67
N ASN A 204 9.27 -16.67 -12.78
CA ASN A 204 8.46 -15.66 -12.09
C ASN A 204 8.57 -15.79 -10.57
N LEU A 205 8.57 -17.02 -10.05
CA LEU A 205 8.77 -17.28 -8.62
C LEU A 205 10.16 -16.80 -8.15
N SER A 206 11.20 -17.12 -8.92
CA SER A 206 12.58 -16.69 -8.63
C SER A 206 12.74 -15.18 -8.70
N ASP A 207 12.12 -14.53 -9.69
CA ASP A 207 12.14 -13.07 -9.84
C ASP A 207 11.45 -12.37 -8.67
N ASN A 208 10.28 -12.88 -8.25
CA ASN A 208 9.54 -12.32 -7.10
C ASN A 208 10.25 -12.57 -5.75
N LEU A 209 11.06 -13.61 -5.64
CA LEU A 209 11.93 -13.81 -4.49
C LEU A 209 13.11 -12.84 -4.47
N LYS A 210 13.65 -12.53 -5.65
CA LYS A 210 14.81 -11.65 -5.80
C LYS A 210 14.43 -10.18 -5.66
N TYR A 211 13.28 -9.78 -6.20
CA TYR A 211 12.79 -8.42 -6.18
C TYR A 211 11.41 -8.34 -5.53
N SER A 212 11.28 -7.49 -4.53
CA SER A 212 10.02 -7.11 -3.95
C SER A 212 9.32 -6.06 -4.81
N THR A 213 7.99 -6.13 -4.91
CA THR A 213 7.15 -5.12 -5.57
C THR A 213 6.69 -4.09 -4.56
N VAL A 214 6.88 -2.81 -4.87
CA VAL A 214 6.39 -1.70 -4.05
C VAL A 214 5.50 -0.82 -4.90
N SER A 215 4.22 -0.72 -4.52
CA SER A 215 3.25 0.19 -5.12
C SER A 215 3.16 1.44 -4.26
N LEU A 216 3.37 2.61 -4.88
CA LEU A 216 3.38 3.91 -4.23
C LEU A 216 2.31 4.80 -4.83
N TYR A 217 1.43 5.32 -4.00
CA TYR A 217 0.52 6.39 -4.36
C TYR A 217 0.95 7.67 -3.63
N LEU A 218 1.50 8.62 -4.40
CA LEU A 218 1.98 9.89 -3.91
C LEU A 218 0.98 10.97 -4.27
N LYS A 219 0.61 11.81 -3.32
CA LYS A 219 -0.17 13.02 -3.57
C LYS A 219 0.42 14.21 -2.81
N GLU A 220 0.26 15.39 -3.36
CA GLU A 220 0.59 16.62 -2.65
C GLU A 220 -0.71 17.32 -2.19
N PRO A 221 -0.64 18.12 -1.11
CA PRO A 221 -1.72 19.05 -0.78
C PRO A 221 -1.98 19.94 -1.98
N SER A 222 -3.23 20.36 -2.18
CA SER A 222 -3.61 21.19 -3.30
C SER A 222 -2.77 22.46 -3.39
N THR A 223 -2.22 22.74 -4.56
CA THR A 223 -1.19 23.77 -4.66
C THR A 223 -1.33 24.70 -5.85
N ARG A 224 -2.16 24.37 -6.83
CA ARG A 224 -2.36 25.23 -8.01
C ARG A 224 -3.79 25.65 -8.19
N ILE A 225 -3.98 26.98 -8.24
CA ILE A 225 -5.26 27.60 -8.58
C ILE A 225 -5.15 28.19 -9.99
N SER A 226 -6.02 27.77 -10.89
CA SER A 226 -6.20 28.39 -12.19
C SER A 226 -7.51 29.18 -12.20
N THR A 227 -7.46 30.35 -12.81
CA THR A 227 -8.63 31.20 -12.94
C THR A 227 -8.87 31.52 -14.39
N ILE A 228 -10.08 31.23 -14.87
CA ILE A 228 -10.49 31.44 -16.27
C ILE A 228 -11.73 32.32 -16.26
N ALA A 229 -11.73 33.39 -17.07
CA ALA A 229 -12.93 34.17 -17.32
C ALA A 229 -13.86 33.35 -18.24
N ILE A 230 -15.12 33.22 -17.85
CA ILE A 230 -16.14 32.51 -18.61
C ILE A 230 -17.42 33.36 -18.70
N THR A 231 -18.28 33.04 -19.69
CA THR A 231 -19.62 33.65 -19.77
C THR A 231 -20.49 33.10 -18.65
N ASN A 232 -21.26 33.98 -17.99
CA ASN A 232 -22.22 33.59 -16.95
C ASN A 232 -23.39 32.84 -17.60
N THR A 233 -23.52 31.56 -17.31
CA THR A 233 -24.55 30.68 -17.89
C THR A 233 -25.98 30.96 -17.39
N LYS A 234 -26.13 31.73 -16.32
CA LYS A 234 -27.50 32.09 -15.80
C LYS A 234 -28.34 32.87 -16.78
N ASN A 235 -27.74 33.52 -17.79
CA ASN A 235 -28.47 34.27 -18.80
C ASN A 235 -28.91 33.44 -20.03
N PHE A 236 -28.53 32.16 -20.12
CA PHE A 236 -28.99 31.31 -21.25
C PHE A 236 -30.42 30.79 -21.05
N ASP A 237 -30.92 30.69 -19.83
CA ASP A 237 -32.26 30.15 -19.54
C ASP A 237 -33.43 31.15 -19.81
N ASN A 238 -33.16 32.42 -20.13
CA ASN A 238 -34.18 33.46 -20.32
C ASN A 238 -34.40 33.86 -21.78
N GLN A 239 -33.90 33.13 -22.77
CA GLN A 239 -34.04 33.43 -24.20
C GLN A 239 -34.90 32.43 -24.99
N TYR A 240 -35.76 31.66 -24.31
CA TYR A 240 -36.77 30.82 -24.98
C TYR A 240 -38.17 31.06 -24.42
#